data_7655084bc2bcacad1ccc91c7923923a0
#
_entry.id   7655084bc2bcacad1ccc91c7923923a0
#
_cell.length_a   1.000
_cell.length_b   1.000
_cell.length_c   1.000
_cell.angle_alpha   90.00
_cell.angle_beta   90.00
_cell.angle_gamma   90.00
#
_symmetry.space_group_name_H-M   'P 1'
#
loop_
_entity.id
_entity.type
_entity.pdbx_description
1 polymer ?
#
loop_
_entity_poly.entity_id
_entity_poly.type
_entity_poly.pdbx_seq_one_letter_code
_entity_poly.pdbx_strand_id
1 'polypeptide(L)'
;LAALKAFSMWRLAPLVSRYLDVTYYSGLHEARLCSEHYGGEVHVFSAAYSEASLEEILVLADHVVFNSCSQWQRFQPLIQAARSHRPHMQFGLRINPEHSEGEVPIYDPCAPGSRLGIPLSQLDESALEGITGLHFHTLCEQDFPPLRRTLQAVEEKFGHLLPRMRWVNFGGGHHITRPDYQVD
;
A
#
# COMPACT_ATOMS: atom_id res chain seq x y z
N LEU A 1 -6.92 -6.95 -5.66
CA LEU A 1 -6.57 -5.56 -6.01
C LEU A 1 -6.11 -5.47 -7.46
N ALA A 2 -6.64 -4.52 -8.23
CA ALA A 2 -6.14 -4.16 -9.54
C ALA A 2 -5.22 -2.93 -9.40
N ALA A 3 -3.96 -3.04 -9.82
CA ALA A 3 -3.02 -1.93 -9.82
C ALA A 3 -3.03 -1.23 -11.19
N LEU A 4 -3.48 0.04 -11.25
CA LEU A 4 -3.59 0.77 -12.52
C LEU A 4 -2.24 0.97 -13.20
N LYS A 5 -1.17 1.17 -12.46
CA LYS A 5 0.17 1.27 -13.04
C LYS A 5 0.59 0.02 -13.84
N ALA A 6 0.02 -1.13 -13.52
CA ALA A 6 0.28 -2.38 -14.24
C ALA A 6 -0.71 -2.60 -15.39
N PHE A 7 -1.94 -2.10 -15.25
CA PHE A 7 -3.00 -2.27 -16.25
C PHE A 7 -3.96 -1.08 -16.23
N SER A 8 -3.73 -0.10 -17.11
CA SER A 8 -4.49 1.15 -17.18
C SER A 8 -5.49 1.24 -18.34
N MET A 9 -5.90 0.10 -18.91
CA MET A 9 -6.92 0.06 -19.97
C MET A 9 -8.31 0.32 -19.39
N TRP A 10 -8.59 1.56 -19.01
CA TRP A 10 -9.80 1.97 -18.32
C TRP A 10 -11.11 1.60 -19.05
N ARG A 11 -11.09 1.49 -20.37
CA ARG A 11 -12.27 1.00 -21.13
C ARG A 11 -12.67 -0.44 -20.80
N LEU A 12 -11.77 -1.22 -20.21
CA LEU A 12 -12.05 -2.56 -19.70
C LEU A 12 -12.44 -2.57 -18.20
N ALA A 13 -12.54 -1.40 -17.57
CA ALA A 13 -12.93 -1.30 -16.17
C ALA A 13 -14.21 -2.07 -15.82
N PRO A 14 -15.30 -2.02 -16.63
CA PRO A 14 -16.50 -2.81 -16.34
C PRO A 14 -16.26 -4.34 -16.35
N LEU A 15 -15.27 -4.81 -17.13
CA LEU A 15 -14.90 -6.23 -17.12
C LEU A 15 -14.06 -6.55 -15.87
N VAL A 16 -13.06 -5.71 -15.55
CA VAL A 16 -12.20 -5.88 -14.37
C VAL A 16 -13.01 -5.87 -13.09
N SER A 17 -13.97 -4.95 -12.95
CA SER A 17 -14.82 -4.80 -11.76
C SER A 17 -15.79 -5.98 -11.54
N ARG A 18 -15.93 -6.90 -12.50
CA ARG A 18 -16.66 -8.17 -12.31
C ARG A 18 -15.88 -9.21 -11.51
N TYR A 19 -14.55 -9.02 -11.37
CA TYR A 19 -13.65 -9.99 -10.75
C TYR A 19 -12.83 -9.41 -9.62
N LEU A 20 -12.66 -8.07 -9.57
CA LEU A 20 -11.82 -7.38 -8.60
C LEU A 20 -12.57 -6.18 -8.03
N ASP A 21 -12.86 -6.21 -6.73
CA ASP A 21 -13.63 -5.18 -6.03
C ASP A 21 -12.78 -4.00 -5.55
N VAL A 22 -11.46 -4.10 -5.66
CA VAL A 22 -10.54 -3.11 -5.10
C VAL A 22 -9.51 -2.71 -6.14
N THR A 23 -9.25 -1.42 -6.21
CA THR A 23 -8.27 -0.82 -7.10
C THR A 23 -7.19 -0.08 -6.32
N TYR A 24 -5.94 -0.15 -6.79
CA TYR A 24 -4.77 0.38 -6.10
C TYR A 24 -4.00 1.39 -6.97
N TYR A 25 -3.65 2.54 -6.37
CA TYR A 25 -3.13 3.70 -7.09
C TYR A 25 -1.85 4.24 -6.49
N SER A 26 -1.03 4.82 -7.38
CA SER A 26 0.22 5.45 -7.01
C SER A 26 0.10 6.98 -6.88
N GLY A 27 -1.08 7.56 -7.10
CA GLY A 27 -1.30 8.99 -6.99
C GLY A 27 -2.67 9.46 -7.43
N LEU A 28 -2.86 10.79 -7.38
CA LEU A 28 -4.15 11.46 -7.60
C LEU A 28 -4.78 11.18 -8.97
N HIS A 29 -3.99 11.22 -10.05
CA HIS A 29 -4.54 11.05 -11.41
C HIS A 29 -5.12 9.65 -11.63
N GLU A 30 -4.46 8.63 -11.09
CA GLU A 30 -4.97 7.26 -11.13
C GLU A 30 -6.22 7.12 -10.25
N ALA A 31 -6.25 7.75 -9.07
CA ALA A 31 -7.42 7.75 -8.19
C ALA A 31 -8.65 8.39 -8.86
N ARG A 32 -8.46 9.50 -9.58
CA ARG A 32 -9.53 10.14 -10.38
C ARG A 32 -10.04 9.21 -11.50
N LEU A 33 -9.12 8.63 -12.27
CA LEU A 33 -9.50 7.70 -13.34
C LEU A 33 -10.32 6.52 -12.81
N CYS A 34 -10.00 6.08 -11.61
CA CYS A 34 -10.76 5.01 -10.99
C CYS A 34 -12.15 5.43 -10.55
N SER A 35 -12.26 6.49 -9.79
CA SER A 35 -13.55 6.96 -9.32
C SER A 35 -14.55 7.19 -10.47
N GLU A 36 -14.02 7.47 -11.67
CA GLU A 36 -14.85 7.67 -12.88
C GLU A 36 -15.24 6.37 -13.59
N HIS A 37 -14.40 5.33 -13.53
CA HIS A 37 -14.55 4.18 -14.44
C HIS A 37 -14.62 2.81 -13.76
N TYR A 38 -14.04 2.67 -12.56
CA TYR A 38 -14.04 1.42 -11.80
C TYR A 38 -15.04 1.51 -10.65
N GLY A 39 -15.67 0.42 -10.30
CA GLY A 39 -16.43 0.30 -9.06
C GLY A 39 -15.55 -0.23 -7.93
N GLY A 40 -16.09 -0.19 -6.70
CA GLY A 40 -15.43 -0.77 -5.52
C GLY A 40 -14.51 0.20 -4.78
N GLU A 41 -13.67 -0.34 -3.91
CA GLU A 41 -12.82 0.45 -3.03
C GLU A 41 -11.59 1.02 -3.75
N VAL A 42 -11.23 2.24 -3.37
CA VAL A 42 -10.09 3.00 -3.89
C VAL A 42 -8.97 3.04 -2.86
N HIS A 43 -7.87 2.35 -3.11
CA HIS A 43 -6.70 2.32 -2.24
C HIS A 43 -5.55 3.13 -2.84
N VAL A 44 -4.98 4.05 -2.08
CA VAL A 44 -3.90 4.93 -2.56
C VAL A 44 -2.66 4.82 -1.68
N PHE A 45 -1.51 4.64 -2.31
CA PHE A 45 -0.19 4.83 -1.71
C PHE A 45 0.65 5.76 -2.58
N SER A 46 1.26 6.75 -1.95
CA SER A 46 2.35 7.52 -2.55
C SER A 46 3.48 7.68 -1.55
N ALA A 47 4.72 7.62 -2.02
CA ALA A 47 5.89 7.83 -1.17
C ALA A 47 5.93 9.24 -0.57
N ALA A 48 5.30 10.22 -1.25
CA ALA A 48 5.14 11.59 -0.77
C ALA A 48 3.81 12.18 -1.28
N TYR A 49 3.12 12.88 -0.40
CA TYR A 49 1.93 13.64 -0.74
C TYR A 49 2.22 15.14 -0.63
N SER A 50 1.76 15.93 -1.62
CA SER A 50 1.52 17.34 -1.40
C SER A 50 0.18 17.53 -0.68
N GLU A 51 0.01 18.62 0.04
CA GLU A 51 -1.23 18.93 0.74
C GLU A 51 -2.42 18.96 -0.23
N ALA A 52 -2.28 19.71 -1.33
CA ALA A 52 -3.32 19.79 -2.35
C ALA A 52 -3.69 18.43 -2.98
N SER A 53 -2.70 17.56 -3.25
CA SER A 53 -3.02 16.24 -3.80
C SER A 53 -3.68 15.33 -2.77
N LEU A 54 -3.29 15.44 -1.51
CA LEU A 54 -3.89 14.63 -0.45
C LEU A 54 -5.34 15.06 -0.16
N GLU A 55 -5.64 16.34 -0.14
CA GLU A 55 -7.02 16.85 -0.01
C GLU A 55 -7.96 16.21 -1.03
N GLU A 56 -7.55 16.18 -2.30
CA GLU A 56 -8.35 15.55 -3.34
C GLU A 56 -8.43 14.02 -3.19
N ILE A 57 -7.32 13.37 -2.84
CA ILE A 57 -7.29 11.92 -2.60
C ILE A 57 -8.24 11.54 -1.45
N LEU A 58 -8.29 12.33 -0.38
CA LEU A 58 -9.17 12.07 0.77
C LEU A 58 -10.67 12.16 0.41
N VAL A 59 -11.02 12.82 -0.68
CA VAL A 59 -12.40 12.82 -1.21
C VAL A 59 -12.71 11.52 -1.97
N LEU A 60 -11.71 10.93 -2.63
CA LEU A 60 -11.89 9.81 -3.55
C LEU A 60 -11.58 8.45 -2.91
N ALA A 61 -10.57 8.38 -2.05
CA ALA A 61 -10.01 7.12 -1.55
C ALA A 61 -10.75 6.59 -0.33
N ASP A 62 -10.85 5.26 -0.22
CA ASP A 62 -11.34 4.55 0.95
C ASP A 62 -10.18 4.15 1.87
N HIS A 63 -9.01 3.84 1.28
CA HIS A 63 -7.78 3.52 2.00
C HIS A 63 -6.64 4.43 1.54
N VAL A 64 -5.94 5.05 2.49
CA VAL A 64 -4.75 5.87 2.22
C VAL A 64 -3.57 5.36 3.05
N VAL A 65 -2.47 5.06 2.38
CA VAL A 65 -1.24 4.57 3.01
C VAL A 65 -0.17 5.66 3.01
N PHE A 66 0.38 5.95 4.18
CA PHE A 66 1.48 6.89 4.38
C PHE A 66 2.83 6.17 4.42
N ASN A 67 3.85 6.84 3.94
CA ASN A 67 5.20 6.27 3.84
C ASN A 67 6.03 6.46 5.13
N SER A 68 5.60 7.33 6.05
CA SER A 68 6.30 7.61 7.31
C SER A 68 5.36 8.09 8.40
N CYS A 69 5.75 7.92 9.68
CA CYS A 69 5.04 8.48 10.81
C CYS A 69 4.95 10.01 10.72
N SER A 70 5.99 10.67 10.25
CA SER A 70 6.01 12.13 10.09
C SER A 70 4.99 12.62 9.05
N GLN A 71 4.78 11.90 7.94
CA GLN A 71 3.70 12.22 7.01
C GLN A 71 2.32 12.04 7.67
N TRP A 72 2.11 10.92 8.36
CA TRP A 72 0.88 10.64 9.07
C TRP A 72 0.54 11.75 10.09
N GLN A 73 1.53 12.15 10.91
CA GLN A 73 1.37 13.22 11.89
C GLN A 73 1.11 14.58 11.22
N ARG A 74 1.88 14.91 10.19
CA ARG A 74 1.75 16.19 9.45
C ARG A 74 0.34 16.41 8.91
N PHE A 75 -0.29 15.37 8.40
CA PHE A 75 -1.57 15.50 7.72
C PHE A 75 -2.79 15.22 8.61
N GLN A 76 -2.60 15.09 9.93
CA GLN A 76 -3.70 14.85 10.88
C GLN A 76 -4.86 15.86 10.74
N PRO A 77 -4.65 17.18 10.55
CA PRO A 77 -5.77 18.10 10.40
C PRO A 77 -6.66 17.77 9.19
N LEU A 78 -6.06 17.44 8.03
CA LEU A 78 -6.80 17.03 6.83
C LEU A 78 -7.53 15.72 7.01
N ILE A 79 -6.87 14.76 7.65
CA ILE A 79 -7.42 13.42 7.92
C ILE A 79 -8.63 13.51 8.84
N GLN A 80 -8.57 14.31 9.90
CA GLN A 80 -9.68 14.50 10.83
C GLN A 80 -10.87 15.19 10.13
N ALA A 81 -10.61 16.20 9.30
CA ALA A 81 -11.65 16.82 8.49
C ALA A 81 -12.30 15.81 7.53
N ALA A 82 -11.53 14.98 6.84
CA ALA A 82 -12.04 13.94 5.95
C ALA A 82 -12.88 12.90 6.72
N ARG A 83 -12.41 12.43 7.87
CA ARG A 83 -13.13 11.47 8.70
C ARG A 83 -14.48 11.96 9.21
N SER A 84 -14.65 13.26 9.42
CA SER A 84 -15.94 13.82 9.84
C SER A 84 -17.05 13.60 8.78
N HIS A 85 -16.66 13.49 7.52
CA HIS A 85 -17.59 13.26 6.39
C HIS A 85 -17.56 11.81 5.87
N ARG A 86 -16.44 11.10 6.08
CA ARG A 86 -16.20 9.72 5.63
C ARG A 86 -15.63 8.87 6.77
N PRO A 87 -16.43 8.50 7.80
CA PRO A 87 -15.94 7.84 9.01
C PRO A 87 -15.41 6.41 8.77
N HIS A 88 -15.72 5.81 7.62
CA HIS A 88 -15.28 4.47 7.24
C HIS A 88 -13.89 4.42 6.60
N MET A 89 -13.30 5.59 6.28
CA MET A 89 -11.95 5.64 5.72
C MET A 89 -10.92 4.90 6.59
N GLN A 90 -10.06 4.15 5.92
CA GLN A 90 -8.98 3.39 6.54
C GLN A 90 -7.63 4.03 6.23
N PHE A 91 -6.74 4.01 7.21
CA PHE A 91 -5.39 4.55 7.05
C PHE A 91 -4.35 3.51 7.41
N GLY A 92 -3.27 3.48 6.65
CA GLY A 92 -2.18 2.53 6.87
C GLY A 92 -0.81 3.19 6.78
N LEU A 93 0.17 2.45 7.25
CA LEU A 93 1.58 2.79 7.09
C LEU A 93 2.29 1.77 6.21
N ARG A 94 3.16 2.26 5.34
CA ARG A 94 4.10 1.39 4.66
C ARG A 94 5.25 1.07 5.61
N ILE A 95 5.44 -0.21 5.89
CA ILE A 95 6.57 -0.72 6.65
C ILE A 95 7.67 -1.20 5.71
N ASN A 96 8.92 -1.16 6.18
CA ASN A 96 10.07 -1.74 5.52
C ASN A 96 10.59 -2.92 6.33
N PRO A 97 10.39 -4.16 5.88
CA PRO A 97 10.87 -5.34 6.60
C PRO A 97 12.40 -5.50 6.53
N GLU A 98 13.10 -4.63 5.78
CA GLU A 98 14.56 -4.72 5.57
C GLU A 98 14.97 -6.10 5.04
N HIS A 99 14.08 -6.69 4.24
CA HIS A 99 14.26 -7.94 3.54
C HIS A 99 13.66 -7.82 2.13
N SER A 100 14.48 -8.08 1.12
CA SER A 100 14.10 -8.13 -0.29
C SER A 100 15.08 -9.05 -1.02
N GLU A 101 14.59 -9.73 -2.03
CA GLU A 101 15.36 -10.66 -2.85
C GLU A 101 15.31 -10.27 -4.35
N GLY A 102 15.06 -8.98 -4.62
CA GLY A 102 15.08 -8.48 -6.00
C GLY A 102 16.46 -8.61 -6.64
N GLU A 103 16.50 -9.08 -7.88
CA GLU A 103 17.76 -9.31 -8.61
C GLU A 103 18.52 -8.01 -8.92
N VAL A 104 17.81 -6.89 -9.02
CA VAL A 104 18.38 -5.60 -9.42
C VAL A 104 18.49 -4.66 -8.23
N PRO A 105 19.70 -4.41 -7.70
CA PRO A 105 19.89 -3.63 -6.46
C PRO A 105 19.30 -2.23 -6.48
N ILE A 106 19.28 -1.55 -7.63
CA ILE A 106 18.73 -0.19 -7.75
C ILE A 106 17.21 -0.16 -7.54
N TYR A 107 16.54 -1.29 -7.71
CA TYR A 107 15.09 -1.44 -7.51
C TYR A 107 14.73 -2.04 -6.15
N ASP A 108 15.74 -2.36 -5.34
CA ASP A 108 15.52 -2.94 -4.01
C ASP A 108 14.90 -1.90 -3.05
N PRO A 109 13.62 -2.05 -2.67
CA PRO A 109 12.95 -1.12 -1.76
C PRO A 109 13.46 -1.23 -0.32
N CYS A 110 14.21 -2.26 0.00
CA CYS A 110 14.78 -2.52 1.32
C CYS A 110 16.28 -2.26 1.41
N ALA A 111 16.90 -1.73 0.34
CA ALA A 111 18.32 -1.40 0.33
C ALA A 111 18.69 -0.43 1.47
N PRO A 112 19.91 -0.49 2.01
CA PRO A 112 20.38 0.48 3.00
C PRO A 112 20.19 1.91 2.52
N GLY A 113 19.53 2.74 3.34
CA GLY A 113 19.21 4.13 2.98
C GLY A 113 17.95 4.28 2.11
N SER A 114 17.21 3.22 1.83
CA SER A 114 15.91 3.33 1.17
C SER A 114 14.97 4.23 1.97
N ARG A 115 14.21 5.05 1.23
CA ARG A 115 13.18 5.92 1.81
C ARG A 115 11.76 5.34 1.65
N LEU A 116 11.65 4.08 1.26
CA LEU A 116 10.38 3.42 1.01
C LEU A 116 9.95 2.57 2.21
N GLY A 117 8.97 3.10 2.96
CA GLY A 117 8.46 2.48 4.17
C GLY A 117 9.32 2.74 5.40
N ILE A 118 8.79 2.36 6.55
CA ILE A 118 9.35 2.62 7.87
C ILE A 118 10.03 1.35 8.37
N PRO A 119 11.36 1.31 8.56
CA PRO A 119 12.00 0.22 9.27
C PRO A 119 11.59 0.23 10.75
N LEU A 120 11.65 -0.93 11.43
CA LEU A 120 11.24 -1.04 12.82
C LEU A 120 11.96 -0.04 13.75
N SER A 121 13.25 0.19 13.48
CA SER A 121 14.07 1.13 14.26
C SER A 121 13.63 2.60 14.18
N GLN A 122 12.79 2.95 13.21
CA GLN A 122 12.26 4.31 13.00
C GLN A 122 10.75 4.39 13.24
N LEU A 123 10.12 3.29 13.66
CA LEU A 123 8.70 3.26 13.93
C LEU A 123 8.42 3.90 15.28
N ASP A 124 7.62 4.96 15.28
CA ASP A 124 7.05 5.55 16.47
C ASP A 124 5.67 4.93 16.74
N GLU A 125 5.61 3.96 17.65
CA GLU A 125 4.33 3.29 17.99
C GLU A 125 3.32 4.24 18.65
N SER A 126 3.76 5.33 19.27
CA SER A 126 2.85 6.33 19.84
C SER A 126 2.07 7.08 18.75
N ALA A 127 2.62 7.12 17.52
CA ALA A 127 1.98 7.73 16.36
C ALA A 127 0.97 6.81 15.64
N LEU A 128 0.76 5.59 16.12
CA LEU A 128 -0.12 4.62 15.44
C LEU A 128 -1.61 4.81 15.71
N GLU A 129 -2.00 5.79 16.52
CA GLU A 129 -3.42 6.06 16.76
C GLU A 129 -4.14 6.38 15.43
N GLY A 130 -5.20 5.62 15.16
CA GLY A 130 -5.98 5.75 13.92
C GLY A 130 -5.42 5.03 12.71
N ILE A 131 -4.25 4.40 12.81
CA ILE A 131 -3.75 3.46 11.80
C ILE A 131 -4.44 2.11 11.98
N THR A 132 -4.97 1.59 10.88
CA THR A 132 -5.74 0.34 10.85
C THR A 132 -5.15 -0.70 9.92
N GLY A 133 -4.07 -0.37 9.20
CA GLY A 133 -3.45 -1.30 8.29
C GLY A 133 -1.96 -1.09 8.07
N LEU A 134 -1.32 -2.15 7.61
CA LEU A 134 0.08 -2.14 7.21
C LEU A 134 0.20 -2.49 5.72
N HIS A 135 1.18 -1.89 5.09
CA HIS A 135 1.54 -2.17 3.70
C HIS A 135 3.04 -2.39 3.57
N PHE A 136 3.45 -3.38 2.81
CA PHE A 136 4.81 -3.53 2.32
C PHE A 136 4.81 -3.89 0.83
N HIS A 137 5.90 -3.62 0.14
CA HIS A 137 6.05 -3.95 -1.28
C HIS A 137 7.53 -4.19 -1.56
N THR A 138 7.91 -5.46 -1.60
CA THR A 138 9.31 -5.90 -1.64
C THR A 138 9.61 -6.84 -2.81
N LEU A 139 8.57 -7.46 -3.38
CA LEU A 139 8.72 -8.41 -4.47
C LEU A 139 8.73 -7.71 -5.82
N CYS A 140 9.52 -8.26 -6.73
CA CYS A 140 9.55 -7.87 -8.13
C CYS A 140 9.71 -9.13 -8.97
N GLU A 141 8.65 -9.53 -9.68
CA GLU A 141 8.64 -10.68 -10.58
C GLU A 141 9.09 -12.00 -9.91
N GLN A 142 8.58 -12.30 -8.73
CA GLN A 142 9.02 -13.42 -7.91
C GLN A 142 7.89 -14.40 -7.59
N ASP A 143 8.28 -15.60 -7.19
CA ASP A 143 7.43 -16.70 -6.80
C ASP A 143 7.10 -16.70 -5.30
N PHE A 144 6.47 -17.77 -4.80
CA PHE A 144 6.07 -17.91 -3.41
C PHE A 144 7.24 -17.98 -2.40
N PRO A 145 8.38 -18.69 -2.66
CA PRO A 145 9.45 -18.78 -1.66
C PRO A 145 10.01 -17.42 -1.21
N PRO A 146 10.30 -16.44 -2.07
CA PRO A 146 10.64 -15.07 -1.65
C PRO A 146 9.53 -14.39 -0.82
N LEU A 147 8.26 -14.59 -1.18
CA LEU A 147 7.15 -14.06 -0.39
C LEU A 147 7.13 -14.65 1.01
N ARG A 148 7.28 -15.96 1.14
CA ARG A 148 7.30 -16.65 2.45
C ARG A 148 8.38 -16.07 3.35
N ARG A 149 9.61 -15.88 2.82
CA ARG A 149 10.72 -15.29 3.59
C ARG A 149 10.48 -13.81 3.94
N THR A 150 9.87 -13.06 3.03
CA THR A 150 9.45 -11.68 3.33
C THR A 150 8.40 -11.64 4.44
N LEU A 151 7.39 -12.51 4.40
CA LEU A 151 6.39 -12.61 5.47
C LEU A 151 7.01 -12.97 6.81
N GLN A 152 7.97 -13.90 6.83
CA GLN A 152 8.71 -14.22 8.04
C GLN A 152 9.43 -12.99 8.60
N ALA A 153 10.11 -12.20 7.77
CA ALA A 153 10.77 -10.95 8.20
C ALA A 153 9.76 -9.92 8.72
N VAL A 154 8.57 -9.84 8.11
CA VAL A 154 7.47 -8.98 8.59
C VAL A 154 6.96 -9.46 9.95
N GLU A 155 6.73 -10.75 10.12
CA GLU A 155 6.27 -11.33 11.40
C GLU A 155 7.30 -11.13 12.51
N GLU A 156 8.58 -11.36 12.24
CA GLU A 156 9.65 -11.17 13.22
C GLU A 156 9.76 -9.72 13.70
N LYS A 157 9.61 -8.73 12.80
CA LYS A 157 9.79 -7.31 13.12
C LYS A 157 8.49 -6.63 13.54
N PHE A 158 7.39 -6.90 12.86
CA PHE A 158 6.12 -6.18 13.00
C PHE A 158 4.97 -7.05 13.48
N GLY A 159 5.23 -8.32 13.79
CA GLY A 159 4.20 -9.28 14.21
C GLY A 159 3.39 -8.82 15.43
N HIS A 160 4.01 -8.11 16.36
CA HIS A 160 3.35 -7.53 17.53
C HIS A 160 2.28 -6.48 17.19
N LEU A 161 2.33 -5.88 16.00
CA LEU A 161 1.34 -4.92 15.52
C LEU A 161 0.15 -5.58 14.81
N LEU A 162 0.35 -6.76 14.21
CA LEU A 162 -0.68 -7.41 13.39
C LEU A 162 -2.03 -7.59 14.09
N PRO A 163 -2.10 -7.97 15.39
CA PRO A 163 -3.38 -8.09 16.08
C PRO A 163 -4.18 -6.79 16.21
N ARG A 164 -3.53 -5.63 16.02
CA ARG A 164 -4.15 -4.31 16.07
C ARG A 164 -4.64 -3.84 14.68
N MET A 165 -4.23 -4.54 13.62
CA MET A 165 -4.52 -4.16 12.23
C MET A 165 -5.80 -4.87 11.74
N ARG A 166 -6.57 -4.18 10.92
CA ARG A 166 -7.74 -4.72 10.23
C ARG A 166 -7.38 -5.34 8.89
N TRP A 167 -6.28 -4.88 8.29
CA TRP A 167 -5.83 -5.34 6.99
C TRP A 167 -4.30 -5.25 6.86
N VAL A 168 -3.76 -6.10 5.99
CA VAL A 168 -2.36 -6.06 5.56
C VAL A 168 -2.32 -6.17 4.05
N ASN A 169 -1.59 -5.25 3.40
CA ASN A 169 -1.37 -5.26 1.96
C ASN A 169 0.09 -5.66 1.67
N PHE A 170 0.25 -6.80 1.02
CA PHE A 170 1.57 -7.38 0.71
C PHE A 170 2.24 -6.75 -0.52
N GLY A 171 1.60 -5.75 -1.13
CA GLY A 171 2.07 -5.17 -2.38
C GLY A 171 1.79 -6.08 -3.58
N GLY A 172 2.63 -5.95 -4.59
CA GLY A 172 2.58 -6.76 -5.81
C GLY A 172 3.91 -7.46 -6.09
N GLY A 173 4.14 -7.79 -7.36
CA GLY A 173 5.39 -8.43 -7.80
C GLY A 173 5.35 -9.95 -7.79
N HIS A 174 4.17 -10.53 -7.62
CA HIS A 174 3.95 -11.98 -7.71
C HIS A 174 3.54 -12.38 -9.12
N HIS A 175 4.10 -13.48 -9.61
CA HIS A 175 3.72 -14.07 -10.88
C HIS A 175 2.78 -15.27 -10.72
N ILE A 176 1.83 -15.20 -9.81
CA ILE A 176 0.93 -16.28 -9.41
C ILE A 176 0.18 -16.96 -10.57
N THR A 177 0.04 -16.29 -11.70
CA THR A 177 -0.65 -16.84 -12.88
C THR A 177 0.30 -17.47 -13.90
N ARG A 178 1.61 -17.43 -13.68
CA ARG A 178 2.57 -18.09 -14.57
C ARG A 178 2.52 -19.61 -14.42
N PRO A 179 2.63 -20.36 -15.52
CA PRO A 179 2.60 -21.83 -15.48
C PRO A 179 3.74 -22.46 -14.67
N ASP A 180 4.85 -21.74 -14.56
CA ASP A 180 6.10 -22.13 -13.86
C ASP A 180 6.19 -21.57 -12.43
N TYR A 181 5.11 -20.98 -11.91
CA TYR A 181 5.07 -20.40 -10.57
C TYR A 181 5.30 -21.49 -9.50
N GLN A 182 6.33 -21.30 -8.69
CA GLN A 182 6.69 -22.21 -7.61
C GLN A 182 5.94 -21.83 -6.32
N VAL A 183 5.29 -22.82 -5.72
CA VAL A 183 4.53 -22.68 -4.46
C VAL A 183 5.25 -23.25 -3.24
N ASP A 184 6.35 -24.04 -3.45
CA ASP A 184 7.17 -24.67 -2.41
C ASP A 184 8.66 -24.34 -2.58
#